data_e3f781342e57366a481dfda271245abe
#
_entry.id   e3f781342e57366a481dfda271245abe
#
_cell.length_a   1.000
_cell.length_b   1.000
_cell.length_c   1.000
_cell.angle_alpha   90.00
_cell.angle_beta   90.00
_cell.angle_gamma   90.00
#
_symmetry.space_group_name_H-M   'P 1'
#
loop_
_entity.id
_entity.type
_entity.pdbx_description
1 polymer ?
#
loop_
_entity_poly.entity_id
_entity_poly.type
_entity_poly.pdbx_seq_one_letter_code
_entity_poly.pdbx_strand_id
1 'polypeptide(L)'
;MAFGLFMIVTVGLAGLLSRALDVSNIVNADQSSLASNLAFVVVGGPLLAGITIWLRNSLRENPSEGHGLIPTFFATLAAIVSLLVFLSSAIAALHNVIRGDEVLGSTLGRTIVWGTALILVLKISNSVIPKNDFRIQYFVGSFITALAALIGLVQVLGGVLALLLSQQTFFDTQKLALVSPENPIGIGLGTLVMSGALWIYYWIKNANTNKSDTLWLAYVLIAGVGGTLVIAITSLSISLYQVLVWFVGEPSSQNAGEHFASIPQSVATAFAGFLFWWYHKSLLPNESERTDVQRTYEYLVAAISLIASAIGISIVIVALIESLTSQVQLAGAGAINTLLGAGT
;
A
#
# COMPACT_ATOMS: atom_id res chain seq x y z
N MET A 1 -20.90 -17.11 10.93
CA MET A 1 -20.37 -18.48 11.09
C MET A 1 -19.48 -18.90 9.91
N ALA A 2 -19.94 -18.81 8.66
CA ALA A 2 -19.17 -19.21 7.47
C ALA A 2 -17.80 -18.51 7.35
N PHE A 3 -17.71 -17.19 7.59
CA PHE A 3 -16.45 -16.45 7.55
C PHE A 3 -15.45 -16.95 8.62
N GLY A 4 -15.91 -17.19 9.85
CA GLY A 4 -15.04 -17.73 10.91
C GLY A 4 -14.48 -19.11 10.55
N LEU A 5 -15.32 -20.01 10.00
CA LEU A 5 -14.87 -21.31 9.49
C LEU A 5 -13.90 -21.16 8.32
N PHE A 6 -14.16 -20.24 7.40
CA PHE A 6 -13.24 -19.91 6.30
C PHE A 6 -11.85 -19.52 6.83
N MET A 7 -11.79 -18.63 7.82
CA MET A 7 -10.54 -18.19 8.42
C MET A 7 -9.78 -19.35 9.09
N ILE A 8 -10.47 -20.13 9.92
CA ILE A 8 -9.88 -21.26 10.66
C ILE A 8 -9.32 -22.32 9.70
N VAL A 9 -10.11 -22.68 8.69
CA VAL A 9 -9.71 -23.71 7.70
C VAL A 9 -8.53 -23.20 6.86
N THR A 10 -8.56 -21.94 6.41
CA THR A 10 -7.50 -21.38 5.59
C THR A 10 -6.19 -21.27 6.38
N VAL A 11 -6.25 -20.85 7.65
CA VAL A 11 -5.09 -20.80 8.55
C VAL A 11 -4.55 -22.22 8.79
N GLY A 12 -5.43 -23.21 9.08
CA GLY A 12 -5.03 -24.59 9.27
C GLY A 12 -4.35 -25.19 8.03
N LEU A 13 -4.93 -24.99 6.84
CA LEU A 13 -4.34 -25.44 5.58
C LEU A 13 -2.98 -24.77 5.32
N ALA A 14 -2.89 -23.45 5.56
CA ALA A 14 -1.63 -22.74 5.40
C ALA A 14 -0.55 -23.27 6.36
N GLY A 15 -0.91 -23.56 7.61
CA GLY A 15 0.00 -24.15 8.59
C GLY A 15 0.48 -25.54 8.20
N LEU A 16 -0.43 -26.41 7.73
CA LEU A 16 -0.08 -27.76 7.27
C LEU A 16 0.82 -27.73 6.03
N LEU A 17 0.46 -26.90 5.05
CA LEU A 17 1.25 -26.79 3.82
C LEU A 17 2.62 -26.16 4.09
N SER A 18 2.68 -25.14 4.95
CA SER A 18 3.94 -24.53 5.39
C SER A 18 4.89 -25.58 5.98
N ARG A 19 4.36 -26.44 6.84
CA ARG A 19 5.14 -27.53 7.45
C ARG A 19 5.57 -28.59 6.43
N ALA A 20 4.71 -28.92 5.48
CA ALA A 20 5.04 -29.87 4.42
C ALA A 20 6.14 -29.36 3.48
N LEU A 21 6.23 -28.05 3.30
CA LEU A 21 7.24 -27.39 2.46
C LEU A 21 8.54 -27.05 3.23
N ASP A 22 8.50 -27.04 4.56
CA ASP A 22 9.65 -26.71 5.41
C ASP A 22 10.41 -27.98 5.82
N VAL A 23 11.06 -28.60 4.85
CA VAL A 23 11.74 -29.90 5.02
C VAL A 23 12.95 -29.80 5.98
N SER A 24 13.56 -28.61 6.12
CA SER A 24 14.76 -28.39 6.95
C SER A 24 14.46 -28.35 8.46
N ASN A 25 13.23 -28.05 8.88
CA ASN A 25 12.85 -27.83 10.28
C ASN A 25 11.94 -28.91 10.89
N ILE A 26 11.82 -30.06 10.23
CA ILE A 26 10.92 -31.15 10.69
C ILE A 26 11.26 -31.65 12.11
N VAL A 27 12.53 -31.58 12.51
CA VAL A 27 13.03 -32.14 13.78
C VAL A 27 12.62 -31.28 15.00
N ASN A 28 12.42 -29.98 14.85
CA ASN A 28 12.10 -29.04 15.93
C ASN A 28 10.67 -28.46 15.88
N ALA A 29 9.82 -29.01 15.00
CA ALA A 29 8.50 -28.44 14.80
C ALA A 29 7.54 -28.82 15.94
N ASP A 30 6.93 -27.81 16.55
CA ASP A 30 5.95 -27.92 17.62
C ASP A 30 4.78 -28.83 17.23
N GLN A 31 4.65 -29.96 17.94
CA GLN A 31 3.59 -30.95 17.69
C GLN A 31 2.20 -30.40 18.03
N SER A 32 2.10 -29.44 18.94
CA SER A 32 0.83 -28.82 19.31
C SER A 32 0.25 -28.00 18.16
N SER A 33 1.09 -27.31 17.40
CA SER A 33 0.68 -26.56 16.22
C SER A 33 0.20 -27.46 15.08
N LEU A 34 0.81 -28.64 14.92
CA LEU A 34 0.35 -29.65 13.95
C LEU A 34 -1.04 -30.16 14.29
N ALA A 35 -1.26 -30.56 15.55
CA ALA A 35 -2.54 -31.06 16.02
C ALA A 35 -3.65 -30.02 15.85
N SER A 36 -3.37 -28.76 16.18
CA SER A 36 -4.31 -27.66 16.01
C SER A 36 -4.66 -27.40 14.54
N ASN A 37 -3.66 -27.34 13.67
CA ASN A 37 -3.88 -27.14 12.24
C ASN A 37 -4.66 -28.29 11.60
N LEU A 38 -4.35 -29.54 12.01
CA LEU A 38 -5.07 -30.71 11.54
C LEU A 38 -6.52 -30.71 12.02
N ALA A 39 -6.77 -30.37 13.29
CA ALA A 39 -8.11 -30.24 13.84
C ALA A 39 -8.94 -29.18 13.09
N PHE A 40 -8.34 -28.04 12.79
CA PHE A 40 -8.99 -26.97 12.01
C PHE A 40 -9.41 -27.43 10.62
N VAL A 41 -8.60 -28.22 9.95
CA VAL A 41 -8.91 -28.71 8.61
C VAL A 41 -9.89 -29.89 8.65
N VAL A 42 -9.68 -30.87 9.53
CA VAL A 42 -10.51 -32.07 9.58
C VAL A 42 -11.93 -31.76 10.08
N VAL A 43 -12.07 -30.88 11.05
CA VAL A 43 -13.39 -30.50 11.58
C VAL A 43 -13.97 -29.33 10.79
N GLY A 44 -13.18 -28.27 10.57
CA GLY A 44 -13.66 -27.08 9.90
C GLY A 44 -13.89 -27.24 8.39
N GLY A 45 -13.08 -28.06 7.72
CA GLY A 45 -13.15 -28.26 6.27
C GLY A 45 -14.50 -28.81 5.79
N PRO A 46 -14.97 -29.96 6.29
CA PRO A 46 -16.28 -30.47 5.93
C PRO A 46 -17.44 -29.53 6.26
N LEU A 47 -17.37 -28.85 7.42
CA LEU A 47 -18.38 -27.87 7.81
C LEU A 47 -18.38 -26.67 6.87
N LEU A 48 -17.22 -26.14 6.52
CA LEU A 48 -17.10 -25.05 5.56
C LEU A 48 -17.61 -25.44 4.17
N ALA A 49 -17.24 -26.64 3.70
CA ALA A 49 -17.71 -27.17 2.42
C ALA A 49 -19.24 -27.31 2.42
N GLY A 50 -19.81 -27.92 3.45
CA GLY A 50 -21.26 -28.08 3.60
C GLY A 50 -22.01 -26.75 3.60
N ILE A 51 -21.56 -25.79 4.41
CA ILE A 51 -22.16 -24.44 4.48
C ILE A 51 -22.01 -23.71 3.14
N THR A 52 -20.87 -23.80 2.48
CA THR A 52 -20.64 -23.13 1.19
C THR A 52 -21.53 -23.72 0.09
N ILE A 53 -21.68 -25.04 0.04
CA ILE A 53 -22.57 -25.71 -0.92
C ILE A 53 -24.02 -25.33 -0.64
N TRP A 54 -24.44 -25.40 0.63
CA TRP A 54 -25.80 -25.04 1.04
C TRP A 54 -26.12 -23.58 0.70
N LEU A 55 -25.22 -22.65 1.06
CA LEU A 55 -25.39 -21.21 0.78
C LEU A 55 -25.45 -20.96 -0.73
N ARG A 56 -24.57 -21.59 -1.51
CA ARG A 56 -24.57 -21.46 -2.97
C ARG A 56 -25.87 -21.94 -3.60
N ASN A 57 -26.43 -23.07 -3.11
CA ASN A 57 -27.69 -23.60 -3.60
C ASN A 57 -28.87 -22.70 -3.20
N SER A 58 -28.92 -22.26 -1.93
CA SER A 58 -29.96 -21.34 -1.42
C SER A 58 -30.00 -20.03 -2.22
N LEU A 59 -28.82 -19.43 -2.47
CA LEU A 59 -28.73 -18.18 -3.25
C LEU A 59 -29.03 -18.38 -4.74
N ARG A 60 -28.91 -19.60 -5.28
CA ARG A 60 -29.33 -19.91 -6.65
C ARG A 60 -30.86 -20.13 -6.74
N GLU A 61 -31.44 -20.74 -5.72
CA GLU A 61 -32.90 -20.93 -5.64
C GLU A 61 -33.63 -19.59 -5.38
N ASN A 62 -33.04 -18.72 -4.58
CA ASN A 62 -33.56 -17.41 -4.25
C ASN A 62 -32.58 -16.29 -4.66
N PRO A 63 -32.49 -15.90 -5.94
CA PRO A 63 -31.54 -14.88 -6.40
C PRO A 63 -31.69 -13.51 -5.72
N SER A 64 -32.90 -13.19 -5.22
CA SER A 64 -33.15 -11.96 -4.45
C SER A 64 -32.35 -11.86 -3.16
N GLU A 65 -32.04 -12.98 -2.52
CA GLU A 65 -31.19 -13.03 -1.32
C GLU A 65 -29.72 -12.70 -1.64
N GLY A 66 -29.27 -12.94 -2.88
CA GLY A 66 -27.95 -12.56 -3.37
C GLY A 66 -27.69 -11.05 -3.41
N HIS A 67 -28.76 -10.24 -3.49
CA HIS A 67 -28.70 -8.78 -3.34
C HIS A 67 -28.63 -8.31 -1.88
N GLY A 68 -28.63 -9.23 -0.92
CA GLY A 68 -28.55 -8.91 0.49
C GLY A 68 -27.21 -8.32 0.91
N LEU A 69 -27.23 -7.39 1.86
CA LEU A 69 -26.01 -6.79 2.42
C LEU A 69 -25.11 -7.83 3.11
N ILE A 70 -25.71 -8.85 3.74
CA ILE A 70 -24.98 -9.84 4.54
C ILE A 70 -24.07 -10.74 3.66
N PRO A 71 -24.57 -11.41 2.60
CA PRO A 71 -23.71 -12.21 1.73
C PRO A 71 -22.60 -11.38 1.09
N THR A 72 -22.93 -10.18 0.60
CA THR A 72 -21.98 -9.26 -0.02
C THR A 72 -20.89 -8.82 0.94
N PHE A 73 -21.25 -8.47 2.18
CA PHE A 73 -20.29 -8.06 3.22
C PHE A 73 -19.29 -9.17 3.55
N PHE A 74 -19.78 -10.39 3.83
CA PHE A 74 -18.88 -11.50 4.16
C PHE A 74 -18.03 -11.97 3.00
N ALA A 75 -18.55 -11.97 1.78
CA ALA A 75 -17.78 -12.28 0.58
C ALA A 75 -16.69 -11.24 0.32
N THR A 76 -17.03 -9.96 0.46
CA THR A 76 -16.07 -8.84 0.35
C THR A 76 -14.97 -8.94 1.41
N LEU A 77 -15.35 -9.19 2.66
CA LEU A 77 -14.38 -9.35 3.75
C LEU A 77 -13.44 -10.53 3.52
N ALA A 78 -13.98 -11.68 3.09
CA ALA A 78 -13.18 -12.86 2.76
C ALA A 78 -12.21 -12.59 1.60
N ALA A 79 -12.66 -11.88 0.55
CA ALA A 79 -11.81 -11.50 -0.58
C ALA A 79 -10.69 -10.53 -0.16
N ILE A 80 -11.01 -9.51 0.65
CA ILE A 80 -10.01 -8.51 1.13
C ILE A 80 -8.97 -9.18 2.02
N VAL A 81 -9.39 -9.99 2.99
CA VAL A 81 -8.45 -10.70 3.89
C VAL A 81 -7.57 -11.64 3.10
N SER A 82 -8.15 -12.42 2.16
CA SER A 82 -7.37 -13.30 1.30
C SER A 82 -6.37 -12.54 0.45
N LEU A 83 -6.75 -11.38 -0.10
CA LEU A 83 -5.86 -10.51 -0.87
C LEU A 83 -4.70 -10.00 -0.02
N LEU A 84 -4.97 -9.48 1.18
CA LEU A 84 -3.95 -8.94 2.06
C LEU A 84 -2.91 -9.99 2.47
N VAL A 85 -3.38 -11.18 2.89
CA VAL A 85 -2.46 -12.25 3.31
C VAL A 85 -1.72 -12.83 2.11
N PHE A 86 -2.38 -13.03 0.97
CA PHE A 86 -1.74 -13.47 -0.26
C PHE A 86 -0.67 -12.49 -0.72
N LEU A 87 -1.01 -11.20 -0.85
CA LEU A 87 -0.08 -10.17 -1.34
C LEU A 87 1.13 -10.04 -0.42
N SER A 88 0.93 -9.96 0.90
CA SER A 88 2.03 -9.84 1.86
C SER A 88 2.95 -11.06 1.86
N SER A 89 2.39 -12.28 1.83
CA SER A 89 3.20 -13.50 1.81
C SER A 89 3.91 -13.72 0.47
N ALA A 90 3.26 -13.38 -0.66
CA ALA A 90 3.84 -13.48 -1.98
C ALA A 90 5.01 -12.50 -2.18
N ILE A 91 4.85 -11.25 -1.71
CA ILE A 91 5.93 -10.26 -1.69
C ILE A 91 7.09 -10.76 -0.81
N ALA A 92 6.82 -11.27 0.39
CA ALA A 92 7.85 -11.79 1.28
C ALA A 92 8.60 -12.98 0.65
N ALA A 93 7.89 -13.92 0.03
CA ALA A 93 8.52 -15.04 -0.69
C ALA A 93 9.43 -14.56 -1.83
N LEU A 94 8.96 -13.58 -2.59
CA LEU A 94 9.73 -13.00 -3.70
C LEU A 94 10.97 -12.23 -3.21
N HIS A 95 10.85 -11.50 -2.09
CA HIS A 95 11.99 -10.82 -1.47
C HIS A 95 13.07 -11.81 -1.03
N ASN A 96 12.69 -12.94 -0.42
CA ASN A 96 13.65 -13.98 -0.03
C ASN A 96 14.39 -14.53 -1.26
N VAL A 97 13.68 -14.79 -2.37
CA VAL A 97 14.31 -15.22 -3.63
C VAL A 97 15.30 -14.18 -4.17
N ILE A 98 14.91 -12.90 -4.16
CA ILE A 98 15.74 -11.81 -4.68
C ILE A 98 16.99 -11.58 -3.82
N ARG A 99 16.88 -11.77 -2.50
CA ARG A 99 18.01 -11.68 -1.57
C ARG A 99 18.95 -12.88 -1.63
N GLY A 100 18.51 -13.98 -2.23
CA GLY A 100 19.20 -15.26 -2.19
C GLY A 100 19.05 -16.00 -0.86
N ASP A 101 18.06 -15.59 -0.05
CA ASP A 101 17.72 -16.25 1.19
C ASP A 101 16.90 -17.52 0.93
N GLU A 102 16.94 -18.47 1.89
CA GLU A 102 16.05 -19.62 1.82
C GLU A 102 14.58 -19.18 1.88
N VAL A 103 13.79 -19.65 0.92
CA VAL A 103 12.35 -19.41 0.93
C VAL A 103 11.70 -20.31 1.96
N LEU A 104 11.30 -19.72 3.07
CA LEU A 104 10.68 -20.43 4.17
C LEU A 104 9.36 -21.10 3.74
N GLY A 105 9.17 -22.34 4.11
CA GLY A 105 7.93 -23.08 3.87
C GLY A 105 6.68 -22.34 4.37
N SER A 106 6.83 -21.52 5.42
CA SER A 106 5.77 -20.68 5.97
C SER A 106 5.30 -19.58 4.99
N THR A 107 6.17 -18.96 4.23
CA THR A 107 5.81 -17.96 3.22
C THR A 107 5.18 -18.60 2.00
N LEU A 108 5.72 -19.69 1.52
CA LEU A 108 5.17 -20.45 0.39
C LEU A 108 3.80 -21.05 0.72
N GLY A 109 3.67 -21.70 1.87
CA GLY A 109 2.40 -22.30 2.30
C GLY A 109 1.28 -21.27 2.40
N ARG A 110 1.55 -20.10 3.00
CA ARG A 110 0.58 -19.00 3.05
C ARG A 110 0.26 -18.47 1.65
N THR A 111 1.26 -18.25 0.81
CA THR A 111 1.06 -17.72 -0.56
C THR A 111 0.15 -18.64 -1.37
N ILE A 112 0.41 -19.93 -1.37
CA ILE A 112 -0.37 -20.92 -2.13
C ILE A 112 -1.80 -21.01 -1.60
N VAL A 113 -1.96 -21.17 -0.29
CA VAL A 113 -3.29 -21.38 0.31
C VAL A 113 -4.14 -20.13 0.20
N TRP A 114 -3.61 -18.94 0.56
CA TRP A 114 -4.38 -17.71 0.50
C TRP A 114 -4.60 -17.22 -0.93
N GLY A 115 -3.67 -17.48 -1.86
CA GLY A 115 -3.89 -17.24 -3.28
C GLY A 115 -5.00 -18.11 -3.86
N THR A 116 -5.02 -19.40 -3.51
CA THR A 116 -6.10 -20.32 -3.88
C THR A 116 -7.43 -19.91 -3.26
N ALA A 117 -7.42 -19.53 -1.98
CA ALA A 117 -8.61 -19.04 -1.28
C ALA A 117 -9.16 -17.77 -1.95
N LEU A 118 -8.31 -16.80 -2.33
CA LEU A 118 -8.70 -15.61 -3.05
C LEU A 118 -9.40 -15.95 -4.38
N ILE A 119 -8.78 -16.81 -5.18
CA ILE A 119 -9.36 -17.26 -6.47
C ILE A 119 -10.72 -17.93 -6.26
N LEU A 120 -10.84 -18.81 -5.27
CA LEU A 120 -12.10 -19.51 -4.98
C LEU A 120 -13.18 -18.55 -4.48
N VAL A 121 -12.85 -17.66 -3.56
CA VAL A 121 -13.79 -16.64 -3.05
C VAL A 121 -14.29 -15.76 -4.20
N LEU A 122 -13.39 -15.23 -5.04
CA LEU A 122 -13.78 -14.41 -6.20
C LEU A 122 -14.64 -15.19 -7.20
N LYS A 123 -14.28 -16.44 -7.50
CA LYS A 123 -15.03 -17.28 -8.46
C LYS A 123 -16.42 -17.64 -7.94
N ILE A 124 -16.53 -18.03 -6.67
CA ILE A 124 -17.81 -18.39 -6.06
C ILE A 124 -18.69 -17.14 -5.93
N SER A 125 -18.17 -16.06 -5.37
CA SER A 125 -18.93 -14.81 -5.17
C SER A 125 -19.44 -14.24 -6.49
N ASN A 126 -18.60 -14.17 -7.51
CA ASN A 126 -19.00 -13.70 -8.84
C ASN A 126 -20.05 -14.61 -9.54
N SER A 127 -20.20 -15.85 -9.09
CA SER A 127 -21.23 -16.78 -9.64
C SER A 127 -22.59 -16.65 -8.96
N VAL A 128 -22.67 -16.01 -7.80
CA VAL A 128 -23.86 -16.01 -6.93
C VAL A 128 -24.33 -14.60 -6.59
N ILE A 129 -23.39 -13.66 -6.39
CA ILE A 129 -23.67 -12.27 -6.04
C ILE A 129 -23.69 -11.43 -7.33
N PRO A 130 -24.71 -10.56 -7.52
CA PRO A 130 -24.73 -9.67 -8.66
C PRO A 130 -23.50 -8.76 -8.72
N LYS A 131 -22.99 -8.53 -9.91
CA LYS A 131 -21.73 -7.78 -10.11
C LYS A 131 -21.77 -6.37 -9.51
N ASN A 132 -22.94 -5.72 -9.53
CA ASN A 132 -23.09 -4.37 -8.98
C ASN A 132 -22.95 -4.36 -7.45
N ASP A 133 -23.41 -5.38 -6.77
CA ASP A 133 -23.38 -5.45 -5.30
C ASP A 133 -21.98 -5.86 -4.80
N PHE A 134 -21.24 -6.63 -5.61
CA PHE A 134 -19.89 -7.11 -5.27
C PHE A 134 -18.76 -6.17 -5.74
N ARG A 135 -19.08 -4.92 -6.12
CA ARG A 135 -18.08 -3.97 -6.67
C ARG A 135 -17.14 -3.38 -5.63
N ILE A 136 -17.59 -3.19 -4.39
CA ILE A 136 -16.78 -2.59 -3.31
C ILE A 136 -15.44 -3.30 -3.15
N GLN A 137 -15.41 -4.62 -3.22
CA GLN A 137 -14.19 -5.40 -3.09
C GLN A 137 -13.17 -5.10 -4.21
N TYR A 138 -13.63 -4.75 -5.42
CA TYR A 138 -12.74 -4.38 -6.51
C TYR A 138 -12.10 -3.01 -6.27
N PHE A 139 -12.84 -2.04 -5.72
CA PHE A 139 -12.28 -0.73 -5.37
C PHE A 139 -11.32 -0.81 -4.19
N VAL A 140 -11.67 -1.55 -3.14
CA VAL A 140 -10.78 -1.77 -1.99
C VAL A 140 -9.53 -2.54 -2.41
N GLY A 141 -9.69 -3.60 -3.22
CA GLY A 141 -8.57 -4.35 -3.78
C GLY A 141 -7.67 -3.49 -4.67
N SER A 142 -8.28 -2.59 -5.48
CA SER A 142 -7.53 -1.61 -6.28
C SER A 142 -6.71 -0.68 -5.40
N PHE A 143 -7.28 -0.19 -4.31
CA PHE A 143 -6.57 0.69 -3.37
C PHE A 143 -5.38 -0.01 -2.70
N ILE A 144 -5.59 -1.21 -2.18
CA ILE A 144 -4.55 -2.00 -1.51
C ILE A 144 -3.40 -2.30 -2.48
N THR A 145 -3.74 -2.76 -3.69
CA THR A 145 -2.73 -3.14 -4.68
C THR A 145 -2.04 -1.93 -5.30
N ALA A 146 -2.75 -0.79 -5.49
CA ALA A 146 -2.15 0.47 -5.92
C ALA A 146 -1.15 1.00 -4.89
N LEU A 147 -1.50 0.96 -3.59
CA LEU A 147 -0.60 1.38 -2.52
C LEU A 147 0.66 0.53 -2.48
N ALA A 148 0.52 -0.80 -2.59
CA ALA A 148 1.67 -1.69 -2.66
C ALA A 148 2.52 -1.46 -3.93
N ALA A 149 1.89 -1.19 -5.08
CA ALA A 149 2.59 -0.84 -6.32
C ALA A 149 3.33 0.49 -6.21
N LEU A 150 2.72 1.48 -5.56
CA LEU A 150 3.37 2.76 -5.27
C LEU A 150 4.62 2.55 -4.40
N ILE A 151 4.53 1.75 -3.34
CA ILE A 151 5.69 1.42 -2.48
C ILE A 151 6.79 0.74 -3.30
N GLY A 152 6.45 -0.25 -4.14
CA GLY A 152 7.42 -0.91 -5.02
C GLY A 152 8.09 0.06 -5.99
N LEU A 153 7.31 0.98 -6.59
CA LEU A 153 7.83 2.01 -7.49
C LEU A 153 8.79 2.97 -6.76
N VAL A 154 8.43 3.40 -5.56
CA VAL A 154 9.28 4.25 -4.71
C VAL A 154 10.59 3.57 -4.37
N GLN A 155 10.59 2.27 -4.04
CA GLN A 155 11.80 1.50 -3.77
C GLN A 155 12.71 1.40 -5.00
N VAL A 156 12.14 1.17 -6.18
CA VAL A 156 12.92 1.14 -7.45
C VAL A 156 13.54 2.51 -7.72
N LEU A 157 12.73 3.56 -7.73
CA LEU A 157 13.20 4.91 -8.05
C LEU A 157 14.19 5.43 -7.01
N GLY A 158 13.91 5.21 -5.72
CA GLY A 158 14.78 5.60 -4.62
C GLY A 158 16.12 4.85 -4.68
N GLY A 159 16.10 3.55 -4.97
CA GLY A 159 17.30 2.74 -5.16
C GLY A 159 18.14 3.20 -6.36
N VAL A 160 17.49 3.52 -7.49
CA VAL A 160 18.20 4.06 -8.68
C VAL A 160 18.80 5.43 -8.37
N LEU A 161 18.05 6.33 -7.73
CA LEU A 161 18.58 7.66 -7.34
C LEU A 161 19.74 7.52 -6.35
N ALA A 162 19.64 6.62 -5.37
CA ALA A 162 20.71 6.36 -4.42
C ALA A 162 21.98 5.86 -5.13
N LEU A 163 21.84 4.95 -6.10
CA LEU A 163 22.99 4.48 -6.91
C LEU A 163 23.62 5.61 -7.72
N LEU A 164 22.83 6.46 -8.36
CA LEU A 164 23.34 7.59 -9.13
C LEU A 164 24.08 8.60 -8.24
N LEU A 165 23.54 8.88 -7.05
CA LEU A 165 24.18 9.80 -6.11
C LEU A 165 25.42 9.20 -5.44
N SER A 166 25.46 7.88 -5.22
CA SER A 166 26.61 7.20 -4.63
C SER A 166 27.86 7.25 -5.51
N GLN A 167 27.72 7.49 -6.80
CA GLN A 167 28.84 7.68 -7.72
C GLN A 167 29.47 9.07 -7.64
N GLN A 168 28.85 10.00 -6.95
CA GLN A 168 29.37 11.34 -6.72
C GLN A 168 30.33 11.33 -5.53
N THR A 169 31.46 12.00 -5.63
CA THR A 169 32.51 12.06 -4.60
C THR A 169 32.07 12.70 -3.29
N PHE A 170 30.94 13.39 -3.28
CA PHE A 170 30.35 14.03 -2.10
C PHE A 170 29.56 13.08 -1.19
N PHE A 171 29.17 11.90 -1.68
CA PHE A 171 28.37 10.95 -0.94
C PHE A 171 29.22 9.74 -0.54
N ASP A 172 29.38 9.52 0.77
CA ASP A 172 30.01 8.31 1.26
C ASP A 172 29.06 7.12 1.07
N THR A 173 29.39 6.25 0.11
CA THR A 173 28.55 5.11 -0.30
C THR A 173 28.26 4.11 0.82
N GLN A 174 29.13 4.02 1.83
CA GLN A 174 28.92 3.11 2.97
C GLN A 174 27.84 3.61 3.94
N LYS A 175 27.52 4.88 3.92
CA LYS A 175 26.55 5.51 4.82
C LYS A 175 25.20 5.85 4.18
N LEU A 176 25.07 5.73 2.86
CA LEU A 176 23.76 5.75 2.25
C LEU A 176 23.04 4.45 2.66
N ALA A 177 22.15 4.54 3.64
CA ALA A 177 21.36 3.42 4.17
C ALA A 177 20.54 2.64 3.10
N LEU A 178 20.55 3.13 1.87
CA LEU A 178 19.88 2.55 0.70
C LEU A 178 20.82 1.62 -0.11
N VAL A 179 22.12 1.66 0.12
CA VAL A 179 23.06 0.66 -0.40
C VAL A 179 23.25 -0.41 0.69
N SER A 180 22.11 -0.84 1.26
CA SER A 180 22.12 -2.04 2.09
C SER A 180 22.37 -3.26 1.20
N PRO A 181 22.95 -4.37 1.73
CA PRO A 181 23.12 -5.61 0.99
C PRO A 181 21.80 -6.20 0.47
N GLU A 182 20.67 -5.57 0.75
CA GLU A 182 19.32 -6.05 0.49
C GLU A 182 18.80 -5.84 -0.94
N ASN A 183 19.59 -5.27 -1.87
CA ASN A 183 19.16 -5.01 -3.25
C ASN A 183 17.79 -4.31 -3.35
N PRO A 184 17.65 -3.04 -2.93
CA PRO A 184 16.37 -2.35 -2.85
C PRO A 184 15.67 -2.23 -4.22
N ILE A 185 16.42 -2.16 -5.31
CA ILE A 185 15.85 -2.12 -6.67
C ILE A 185 15.19 -3.44 -7.01
N GLY A 186 15.84 -4.57 -6.75
CA GLY A 186 15.28 -5.89 -6.99
C GLY A 186 14.04 -6.16 -6.15
N ILE A 187 14.09 -5.82 -4.86
CA ILE A 187 12.96 -5.90 -3.93
C ILE A 187 11.80 -5.02 -4.41
N GLY A 188 12.10 -3.78 -4.80
CA GLY A 188 11.12 -2.85 -5.34
C GLY A 188 10.48 -3.35 -6.63
N LEU A 189 11.27 -3.88 -7.57
CA LEU A 189 10.75 -4.48 -8.80
C LEU A 189 9.85 -5.68 -8.51
N GLY A 190 10.24 -6.57 -7.61
CA GLY A 190 9.41 -7.69 -7.21
C GLY A 190 8.07 -7.27 -6.63
N THR A 191 8.09 -6.30 -5.71
CA THR A 191 6.88 -5.71 -5.14
C THR A 191 6.01 -5.05 -6.21
N LEU A 192 6.61 -4.25 -7.10
CA LEU A 192 5.92 -3.54 -8.17
C LEU A 192 5.26 -4.50 -9.17
N VAL A 193 5.97 -5.55 -9.59
CA VAL A 193 5.44 -6.53 -10.54
C VAL A 193 4.28 -7.30 -9.94
N MET A 194 4.41 -7.79 -8.71
CA MET A 194 3.36 -8.56 -8.04
C MET A 194 2.11 -7.70 -7.77
N SER A 195 2.30 -6.55 -7.15
CA SER A 195 1.18 -5.66 -6.83
C SER A 195 0.59 -4.98 -8.06
N GLY A 196 1.42 -4.63 -9.04
CA GLY A 196 0.99 -4.06 -10.32
C GLY A 196 0.13 -5.02 -11.14
N ALA A 197 0.49 -6.31 -11.20
CA ALA A 197 -0.33 -7.32 -11.86
C ALA A 197 -1.71 -7.45 -11.21
N LEU A 198 -1.76 -7.46 -9.88
CA LEU A 198 -3.02 -7.47 -9.13
C LEU A 198 -3.80 -6.16 -9.31
N TRP A 199 -3.12 -5.02 -9.32
CA TRP A 199 -3.77 -3.72 -9.57
C TRP A 199 -4.40 -3.66 -10.96
N ILE A 200 -3.73 -4.18 -12.00
CA ILE A 200 -4.31 -4.31 -13.34
C ILE A 200 -5.58 -5.16 -13.29
N TYR A 201 -5.56 -6.28 -12.56
CA TYR A 201 -6.75 -7.12 -12.42
C TYR A 201 -7.88 -6.39 -11.69
N TYR A 202 -7.62 -5.81 -10.52
CA TYR A 202 -8.64 -5.18 -9.70
C TYR A 202 -9.15 -3.87 -10.31
N TRP A 203 -8.23 -3.01 -10.74
CA TRP A 203 -8.58 -1.69 -11.26
C TRP A 203 -8.97 -1.72 -12.74
N ILE A 204 -8.04 -2.08 -13.64
CA ILE A 204 -8.25 -1.91 -15.08
C ILE A 204 -9.33 -2.86 -15.59
N LYS A 205 -9.32 -4.13 -15.15
CA LYS A 205 -10.28 -5.13 -15.67
C LYS A 205 -11.63 -5.09 -14.98
N ASN A 206 -11.71 -4.69 -13.71
CA ASN A 206 -12.95 -4.82 -12.94
C ASN A 206 -13.52 -3.50 -12.42
N ALA A 207 -12.73 -2.65 -11.73
CA ALA A 207 -13.25 -1.43 -11.13
C ALA A 207 -13.45 -0.29 -12.13
N ASN A 208 -12.53 -0.11 -13.09
CA ASN A 208 -12.56 0.98 -14.08
C ASN A 208 -13.49 0.72 -15.28
N THR A 209 -14.57 -0.02 -15.09
CA THR A 209 -15.48 -0.38 -16.17
C THR A 209 -16.67 0.59 -16.32
N ASN A 210 -17.05 1.27 -15.27
CA ASN A 210 -18.17 2.21 -15.26
C ASN A 210 -17.79 3.54 -14.61
N LYS A 211 -17.50 4.54 -15.43
CA LYS A 211 -17.06 5.88 -15.01
C LYS A 211 -18.16 6.74 -14.38
N SER A 212 -19.43 6.37 -14.52
CA SER A 212 -20.57 7.07 -13.90
C SER A 212 -20.87 6.62 -12.47
N ASP A 213 -20.10 5.66 -11.94
CA ASP A 213 -20.30 5.13 -10.62
C ASP A 213 -19.72 6.04 -9.54
N THR A 214 -20.49 6.26 -8.47
CA THR A 214 -20.03 7.04 -7.30
C THR A 214 -18.80 6.45 -6.65
N LEU A 215 -18.68 5.11 -6.57
CA LEU A 215 -17.49 4.44 -6.03
C LEU A 215 -16.26 4.68 -6.90
N TRP A 216 -16.43 4.67 -8.24
CA TRP A 216 -15.36 4.99 -9.16
C TRP A 216 -14.86 6.42 -8.93
N LEU A 217 -15.79 7.36 -8.86
CA LEU A 217 -15.48 8.77 -8.63
C LEU A 217 -14.78 8.99 -7.28
N ALA A 218 -15.31 8.38 -6.21
CA ALA A 218 -14.70 8.45 -4.88
C ALA A 218 -13.27 7.88 -4.88
N TYR A 219 -13.04 6.73 -5.52
CA TYR A 219 -11.70 6.16 -5.64
C TYR A 219 -10.75 7.09 -6.40
N VAL A 220 -11.15 7.56 -7.59
CA VAL A 220 -10.30 8.41 -8.43
C VAL A 220 -10.00 9.74 -7.75
N LEU A 221 -11.00 10.42 -7.17
CA LEU A 221 -10.79 11.73 -6.55
C LEU A 221 -10.08 11.64 -5.19
N ILE A 222 -10.51 10.75 -4.31
CA ILE A 222 -9.99 10.71 -2.93
C ILE A 222 -8.65 9.96 -2.89
N ALA A 223 -8.64 8.72 -3.37
CA ALA A 223 -7.42 7.90 -3.30
C ALA A 223 -6.43 8.25 -4.41
N GLY A 224 -6.91 8.33 -5.65
CA GLY A 224 -6.07 8.54 -6.83
C GLY A 224 -5.52 9.94 -6.93
N VAL A 225 -6.34 10.95 -6.80
CA VAL A 225 -5.93 12.37 -6.95
C VAL A 225 -5.53 12.98 -5.61
N GLY A 226 -6.44 12.99 -4.63
CA GLY A 226 -6.20 13.65 -3.35
C GLY A 226 -5.08 13.01 -2.57
N GLY A 227 -5.14 11.69 -2.35
CA GLY A 227 -4.14 10.95 -1.57
C GLY A 227 -2.74 11.03 -2.18
N THR A 228 -2.63 10.83 -3.49
CA THR A 228 -1.31 10.86 -4.15
C THR A 228 -0.74 12.27 -4.27
N LEU A 229 -1.58 13.30 -4.38
CA LEU A 229 -1.15 14.70 -4.33
C LEU A 229 -0.59 15.06 -2.95
N VAL A 230 -1.26 14.64 -1.86
CA VAL A 230 -0.75 14.82 -0.49
C VAL A 230 0.60 14.15 -0.32
N ILE A 231 0.74 12.89 -0.78
CA ILE A 231 2.01 12.17 -0.73
C ILE A 231 3.10 12.93 -1.50
N ALA A 232 2.81 13.41 -2.71
CA ALA A 232 3.77 14.12 -3.54
C ALA A 232 4.23 15.44 -2.89
N ILE A 233 3.28 16.26 -2.39
CA ILE A 233 3.58 17.54 -1.73
C ILE A 233 4.40 17.30 -0.47
N THR A 234 3.96 16.41 0.42
CA THR A 234 4.66 16.13 1.69
C THR A 234 6.09 15.66 1.43
N SER A 235 6.28 14.72 0.50
CA SER A 235 7.61 14.18 0.21
C SER A 235 8.53 15.21 -0.45
N LEU A 236 7.98 16.07 -1.31
CA LEU A 236 8.74 17.17 -1.90
C LEU A 236 9.13 18.21 -0.83
N SER A 237 8.24 18.51 0.11
CA SER A 237 8.50 19.39 1.23
C SER A 237 9.61 18.85 2.13
N ILE A 238 9.62 17.55 2.43
CA ILE A 238 10.71 16.90 3.20
C ILE A 238 12.04 17.07 2.47
N SER A 239 12.07 16.86 1.14
CA SER A 239 13.29 17.03 0.35
C SER A 239 13.79 18.48 0.38
N LEU A 240 12.88 19.45 0.22
CA LEU A 240 13.20 20.88 0.28
C LEU A 240 13.71 21.28 1.67
N TYR A 241 13.07 20.78 2.73
CA TYR A 241 13.51 21.00 4.11
C TYR A 241 14.97 20.58 4.32
N GLN A 242 15.35 19.37 3.89
CA GLN A 242 16.73 18.89 4.02
C GLN A 242 17.73 19.79 3.29
N VAL A 243 17.36 20.28 2.09
CA VAL A 243 18.20 21.21 1.33
C VAL A 243 18.33 22.55 2.07
N LEU A 244 17.24 23.11 2.57
CA LEU A 244 17.25 24.39 3.26
C LEU A 244 18.02 24.34 4.58
N VAL A 245 17.86 23.27 5.37
CA VAL A 245 18.62 23.07 6.62
C VAL A 245 20.12 23.01 6.36
N TRP A 246 20.55 22.40 5.26
CA TRP A 246 21.97 22.35 4.90
C TRP A 246 22.58 23.72 4.64
N PHE A 247 21.86 24.62 3.96
CA PHE A 247 22.38 25.92 3.56
C PHE A 247 22.13 27.04 4.58
N VAL A 248 21.06 26.97 5.34
CA VAL A 248 20.58 28.08 6.17
C VAL A 248 20.43 27.68 7.64
N GLY A 249 20.19 26.41 7.95
CA GLY A 249 19.96 25.90 9.29
C GLY A 249 21.18 25.23 9.91
N GLU A 250 20.92 24.36 10.88
CA GLU A 250 21.91 23.48 11.50
C GLU A 250 21.71 22.05 10.99
N PRO A 251 22.58 21.57 10.09
CA PRO A 251 22.44 20.21 9.56
C PRO A 251 22.65 19.18 10.68
N SER A 252 21.89 18.08 10.60
CA SER A 252 21.96 16.97 11.55
C SER A 252 23.33 16.26 11.55
N SER A 253 24.11 16.41 10.48
CA SER A 253 25.49 15.91 10.34
C SER A 253 26.29 16.87 9.48
N GLN A 254 27.59 17.05 9.79
CA GLN A 254 28.55 17.78 8.96
C GLN A 254 28.90 17.00 7.66
N ASN A 255 28.54 15.71 7.59
CA ASN A 255 28.71 14.91 6.41
C ASN A 255 27.50 15.01 5.50
N ALA A 256 27.66 15.54 4.31
CA ALA A 256 26.58 15.70 3.33
C ALA A 256 25.89 14.36 3.00
N GLY A 257 26.66 13.26 2.91
CA GLY A 257 26.07 11.94 2.63
C GLY A 257 25.11 11.45 3.71
N GLU A 258 25.40 11.74 4.98
CA GLU A 258 24.49 11.42 6.10
C GLU A 258 23.28 12.35 6.14
N HIS A 259 23.51 13.65 5.96
CA HIS A 259 22.44 14.65 6.00
C HIS A 259 21.41 14.39 4.89
N PHE A 260 21.88 14.13 3.68
CA PHE A 260 21.02 13.91 2.50
C PHE A 260 20.63 12.46 2.25
N ALA A 261 20.90 11.53 3.17
CA ALA A 261 20.62 10.11 3.00
C ALA A 261 19.14 9.78 2.71
N SER A 262 18.21 10.61 3.19
CA SER A 262 16.76 10.45 2.96
C SER A 262 16.26 11.06 1.64
N ILE A 263 17.03 11.92 0.99
CA ILE A 263 16.59 12.64 -0.23
C ILE A 263 16.23 11.69 -1.38
N PRO A 264 17.01 10.65 -1.71
CA PRO A 264 16.65 9.74 -2.80
C PRO A 264 15.25 9.15 -2.61
N GLN A 265 14.92 8.75 -1.39
CA GLN A 265 13.64 8.15 -1.07
C GLN A 265 12.49 9.16 -1.11
N SER A 266 12.68 10.36 -0.56
CA SER A 266 11.63 11.40 -0.57
C SER A 266 11.39 11.95 -1.96
N VAL A 267 12.41 12.19 -2.77
CA VAL A 267 12.26 12.58 -4.19
C VAL A 267 11.57 11.49 -5.00
N ALA A 268 11.96 10.22 -4.80
CA ALA A 268 11.30 9.08 -5.44
C ALA A 268 9.83 8.99 -5.07
N THR A 269 9.49 9.23 -3.79
CA THR A 269 8.10 9.22 -3.31
C THR A 269 7.30 10.38 -3.91
N ALA A 270 7.87 11.58 -3.98
CA ALA A 270 7.22 12.72 -4.62
C ALA A 270 6.94 12.45 -6.10
N PHE A 271 7.92 11.92 -6.83
CA PHE A 271 7.77 11.59 -8.25
C PHE A 271 6.76 10.46 -8.49
N ALA A 272 6.80 9.39 -7.71
CA ALA A 272 5.84 8.30 -7.79
C ALA A 272 4.41 8.78 -7.47
N GLY A 273 4.24 9.60 -6.42
CA GLY A 273 2.97 10.25 -6.10
C GLY A 273 2.46 11.12 -7.24
N PHE A 274 3.33 11.91 -7.87
CA PHE A 274 3.00 12.71 -9.04
C PHE A 274 2.55 11.86 -10.24
N LEU A 275 3.23 10.75 -10.53
CA LEU A 275 2.84 9.83 -11.62
C LEU A 275 1.45 9.23 -11.39
N PHE A 276 1.17 8.77 -10.17
CA PHE A 276 -0.13 8.23 -9.80
C PHE A 276 -1.23 9.29 -9.87
N TRP A 277 -0.96 10.51 -9.37
CA TRP A 277 -1.85 11.66 -9.49
C TRP A 277 -2.15 11.97 -10.96
N TRP A 278 -1.12 12.07 -11.80
CA TRP A 278 -1.26 12.39 -13.22
C TRP A 278 -2.09 11.33 -13.95
N TYR A 279 -1.85 10.04 -13.67
CA TYR A 279 -2.64 8.95 -14.22
C TYR A 279 -4.11 9.09 -13.84
N HIS A 280 -4.44 9.24 -12.55
CA HIS A 280 -5.84 9.32 -12.11
C HIS A 280 -6.52 10.60 -12.58
N LYS A 281 -5.79 11.74 -12.63
CA LYS A 281 -6.29 12.97 -13.23
C LYS A 281 -6.65 12.77 -14.71
N SER A 282 -5.86 12.02 -15.47
CA SER A 282 -6.12 11.75 -16.89
C SER A 282 -7.39 10.93 -17.15
N LEU A 283 -7.91 10.23 -16.13
CA LEU A 283 -9.16 9.48 -16.22
C LEU A 283 -10.40 10.37 -16.08
N LEU A 284 -10.26 11.55 -15.50
CA LEU A 284 -11.36 12.49 -15.35
C LEU A 284 -11.76 13.07 -16.72
N PRO A 285 -13.05 13.27 -16.96
CA PRO A 285 -13.53 13.81 -18.23
C PRO A 285 -12.96 15.20 -18.48
N ASN A 286 -12.50 15.42 -19.69
CA ASN A 286 -11.98 16.70 -20.17
C ASN A 286 -13.08 17.39 -20.98
N GLU A 287 -14.15 17.79 -20.30
CA GLU A 287 -15.30 18.42 -20.95
C GLU A 287 -15.12 19.94 -21.04
N SER A 288 -15.59 20.52 -22.13
CA SER A 288 -15.58 21.98 -22.39
C SER A 288 -16.50 22.78 -21.46
N GLU A 289 -17.47 22.12 -20.84
CA GLU A 289 -18.36 22.70 -19.82
C GLU A 289 -17.96 22.19 -18.43
N ARG A 290 -17.95 23.11 -17.45
CA ARG A 290 -17.64 22.79 -16.05
C ARG A 290 -18.67 21.84 -15.47
N THR A 291 -18.36 20.56 -15.48
CA THR A 291 -19.17 19.51 -14.84
C THR A 291 -19.01 19.56 -13.31
N ASP A 292 -19.95 18.96 -12.58
CA ASP A 292 -19.84 18.82 -11.11
C ASP A 292 -18.61 18.01 -10.67
N VAL A 293 -18.16 17.07 -11.50
CA VAL A 293 -16.93 16.30 -11.29
C VAL A 293 -15.69 17.20 -11.34
N GLN A 294 -15.60 18.09 -12.33
CA GLN A 294 -14.50 19.02 -12.47
C GLN A 294 -14.48 20.03 -11.32
N ARG A 295 -15.64 20.54 -10.91
CA ARG A 295 -15.75 21.40 -9.73
C ARG A 295 -15.29 20.68 -8.46
N THR A 296 -15.71 19.44 -8.25
CA THR A 296 -15.28 18.62 -7.10
C THR A 296 -13.75 18.44 -7.09
N TYR A 297 -13.15 18.15 -8.24
CA TYR A 297 -11.70 18.08 -8.38
C TYR A 297 -11.02 19.42 -8.04
N GLU A 298 -11.50 20.53 -8.60
CA GLU A 298 -10.95 21.89 -8.35
C GLU A 298 -11.05 22.23 -6.85
N TYR A 299 -12.19 21.96 -6.20
CA TYR A 299 -12.36 22.21 -4.76
C TYR A 299 -11.48 21.30 -3.91
N LEU A 300 -11.30 20.02 -4.28
CA LEU A 300 -10.41 19.11 -3.57
C LEU A 300 -8.97 19.59 -3.61
N VAL A 301 -8.46 19.93 -4.80
CA VAL A 301 -7.10 20.45 -4.98
C VAL A 301 -6.92 21.79 -4.26
N ALA A 302 -7.91 22.69 -4.37
CA ALA A 302 -7.89 23.98 -3.67
C ALA A 302 -7.88 23.80 -2.14
N ALA A 303 -8.69 22.88 -1.61
CA ALA A 303 -8.74 22.59 -0.17
C ALA A 303 -7.40 22.03 0.35
N ILE A 304 -6.80 21.08 -0.35
CA ILE A 304 -5.48 20.51 0.00
C ILE A 304 -4.42 21.62 -0.03
N SER A 305 -4.39 22.43 -1.10
CA SER A 305 -3.43 23.51 -1.25
C SER A 305 -3.62 24.61 -0.18
N LEU A 306 -4.86 24.94 0.16
CA LEU A 306 -5.19 25.93 1.19
C LEU A 306 -4.73 25.46 2.58
N ILE A 307 -5.03 24.20 2.93
CA ILE A 307 -4.61 23.61 4.21
C ILE A 307 -3.08 23.59 4.31
N ALA A 308 -2.39 23.10 3.28
CA ALA A 308 -0.93 23.06 3.24
C ALA A 308 -0.33 24.47 3.37
N SER A 309 -0.88 25.47 2.63
CA SER A 309 -0.43 26.86 2.71
C SER A 309 -0.70 27.49 4.07
N ALA A 310 -1.88 27.24 4.67
CA ALA A 310 -2.21 27.78 5.99
C ALA A 310 -1.28 27.22 7.08
N ILE A 311 -0.99 25.92 7.05
CA ILE A 311 -0.03 25.28 7.94
C ILE A 311 1.36 25.89 7.73
N GLY A 312 1.87 25.95 6.50
CA GLY A 312 3.20 26.50 6.19
C GLY A 312 3.34 27.96 6.64
N ILE A 313 2.36 28.82 6.32
CA ILE A 313 2.37 30.23 6.71
C ILE A 313 2.33 30.37 8.24
N SER A 314 1.46 29.62 8.93
CA SER A 314 1.36 29.69 10.39
C SER A 314 2.70 29.40 11.06
N ILE A 315 3.41 28.43 10.55
CA ILE A 315 4.67 27.97 11.10
C ILE A 315 5.81 28.97 10.80
N VAL A 316 5.84 29.54 9.60
CA VAL A 316 6.76 30.64 9.28
C VAL A 316 6.53 31.84 10.20
N ILE A 317 5.26 32.20 10.48
CA ILE A 317 4.92 33.32 11.40
C ILE A 317 5.41 32.99 12.81
N VAL A 318 5.16 31.79 13.34
CA VAL A 318 5.63 31.37 14.68
C VAL A 318 7.15 31.49 14.78
N ALA A 319 7.88 30.94 13.81
CA ALA A 319 9.33 30.99 13.83
C ALA A 319 9.90 32.42 13.65
N LEU A 320 9.23 33.29 12.89
CA LEU A 320 9.59 34.70 12.83
C LEU A 320 9.40 35.39 14.19
N ILE A 321 8.27 35.13 14.89
CA ILE A 321 8.01 35.69 16.21
C ILE A 321 9.08 35.17 17.20
N GLU A 322 9.40 33.87 17.19
CA GLU A 322 10.46 33.31 18.03
C GLU A 322 11.81 33.95 17.74
N SER A 323 12.19 34.12 16.47
CA SER A 323 13.43 34.80 16.08
C SER A 323 13.50 36.22 16.57
N LEU A 324 12.40 36.98 16.50
CA LEU A 324 12.33 38.37 16.97
C LEU A 324 12.34 38.50 18.50
N THR A 325 11.74 37.52 19.20
CA THR A 325 11.66 37.52 20.67
C THR A 325 12.90 36.90 21.34
N SER A 326 13.61 36.03 20.66
CA SER A 326 14.81 35.34 21.17
C SER A 326 16.10 36.17 21.10
N GLN A 327 16.03 37.46 20.67
CA GLN A 327 17.20 38.37 20.68
C GLN A 327 17.84 38.54 22.08
N VAL A 328 17.25 38.00 23.15
CA VAL A 328 17.78 38.05 24.51
C VAL A 328 18.57 36.79 24.88
N GLN A 329 18.49 35.70 24.12
CA GLN A 329 19.27 34.46 24.39
C GLN A 329 19.72 33.86 23.04
N LEU A 330 20.99 33.67 22.90
CA LEU A 330 21.85 32.90 21.98
C LEU A 330 21.24 31.74 21.14
N ALA A 331 20.02 31.83 20.61
CA ALA A 331 19.30 30.72 19.99
C ALA A 331 18.89 31.00 18.53
N GLY A 332 19.70 31.70 17.75
CA GLY A 332 19.41 31.93 16.34
C GLY A 332 19.24 30.65 15.51
N ALA A 333 19.99 29.61 15.81
CA ALA A 333 19.96 28.34 15.10
C ALA A 333 18.66 27.53 15.35
N GLY A 334 18.15 27.52 16.58
CA GLY A 334 16.91 26.82 16.90
C GLY A 334 15.68 27.41 16.21
N ALA A 335 15.60 28.73 16.12
CA ALA A 335 14.49 29.42 15.44
C ALA A 335 14.48 29.16 13.92
N ILE A 336 15.65 29.14 13.28
CA ILE A 336 15.77 28.83 11.85
C ILE A 336 15.36 27.38 11.56
N ASN A 337 15.78 26.44 12.41
CA ASN A 337 15.39 25.02 12.27
C ASN A 337 13.88 24.82 12.47
N THR A 338 13.26 25.55 13.40
CA THR A 338 11.79 25.54 13.57
C THR A 338 11.11 26.10 12.32
N LEU A 339 11.61 27.18 11.75
CA LEU A 339 11.13 27.78 10.51
C LEU A 339 11.16 26.78 9.34
N LEU A 340 12.28 26.10 9.19
CA LEU A 340 12.49 25.15 8.10
C LEU A 340 11.69 23.85 8.30
N GLY A 341 11.66 23.31 9.54
CA GLY A 341 10.96 22.05 9.85
C GLY A 341 9.45 22.18 9.82
N ALA A 342 8.98 23.36 10.01
CA ALA A 342 7.58 23.63 10.19
C ALA A 342 6.93 24.27 8.95
N GLY A 343 7.72 24.80 8.02
CA GLY A 343 7.25 25.24 6.69
C GLY A 343 7.11 24.09 5.68
N THR A 344 7.53 22.88 6.06
CA THR A 344 7.37 21.65 5.28
C THR A 344 6.22 20.80 5.78
#